data_a56d9254a566f8a7084b217937e03b56
#
_entry.id   a56d9254a566f8a7084b217937e03b56
#
_cell.length_a   1.000
_cell.length_b   1.000
_cell.length_c   1.000
_cell.angle_alpha   90.00
_cell.angle_beta   90.00
_cell.angle_gamma   90.00
#
_symmetry.space_group_name_H-M   'P 1'
#
loop_
_entity.id
_entity.type
_entity.pdbx_description
1 polymer ?
#
loop_
_entity_poly.entity_id
_entity_poly.type
_entity_poly.pdbx_seq_one_letter_code
_entity_poly.pdbx_strand_id
1 'polypeptide(L)'
;MVYQDVRKFGTMEYLPKSQEAAYFLSKKLGPEPTKETFKLAPFERNLVKSHRPIKSYLLDQSLVAGLGNIYADEVLWAARVHPERRSDSLRPAEIKRLHDQTIRILQEGIKRGGSTIRTYKNTLGEDGTMQDFLEVYGCEGELCSRCGSTIEKIKVGGRGSHYCPKCQKK
;
A
#
# COMPACT_ATOMS: atom_id res chain seq x y z
N MET A 1 26.61 8.17 13.40
CA MET A 1 25.43 7.62 12.71
C MET A 1 25.92 6.79 11.53
N VAL A 2 25.47 5.55 11.39
CA VAL A 2 25.78 4.69 10.24
C VAL A 2 24.49 4.53 9.43
N TYR A 3 24.55 4.85 8.13
CA TYR A 3 23.45 4.65 7.18
C TYR A 3 23.77 3.46 6.29
N GLN A 4 23.00 2.39 6.43
CA GLN A 4 23.19 1.15 5.67
C GLN A 4 22.04 0.98 4.66
N ASP A 5 22.34 1.10 3.36
CA ASP A 5 21.40 0.84 2.27
C ASP A 5 22.00 -0.11 1.24
N VAL A 6 21.62 -1.37 1.33
CA VAL A 6 22.10 -2.46 0.47
C VAL A 6 21.79 -2.19 -1.01
N ARG A 7 20.67 -1.51 -1.31
CA ARG A 7 20.24 -1.22 -2.69
C ARG A 7 20.80 0.09 -3.24
N LYS A 8 21.41 0.93 -2.41
CA LYS A 8 22.02 2.23 -2.78
C LYS A 8 21.04 3.21 -3.46
N PHE A 9 19.75 3.16 -3.12
CA PHE A 9 18.75 4.11 -3.62
C PHE A 9 18.39 5.21 -2.63
N GLY A 10 18.74 5.00 -1.37
CA GLY A 10 18.48 5.98 -0.33
C GLY A 10 19.41 7.21 -0.46
N THR A 11 18.88 8.34 -0.08
CA THR A 11 19.62 9.61 0.00
C THR A 11 19.56 10.13 1.43
N MET A 12 20.60 10.85 1.82
CA MET A 12 20.65 11.54 3.11
C MET A 12 20.88 13.01 2.83
N GLU A 13 19.99 13.86 3.33
CA GLU A 13 20.04 15.30 3.14
C GLU A 13 19.89 15.99 4.49
N TYR A 14 20.72 16.97 4.77
CA TYR A 14 20.57 17.83 5.94
C TYR A 14 19.66 19.02 5.59
N LEU A 15 18.61 19.19 6.36
CA LEU A 15 17.69 20.32 6.21
C LEU A 15 17.61 21.11 7.51
N PRO A 16 17.79 22.44 7.47
CA PRO A 16 17.45 23.30 8.59
C PRO A 16 15.96 23.16 8.93
N LYS A 17 15.61 23.16 10.20
CA LYS A 17 14.21 23.03 10.67
C LYS A 17 13.27 24.04 10.00
N SER A 18 13.75 25.23 9.71
CA SER A 18 12.99 26.26 8.99
C SER A 18 12.59 25.89 7.55
N GLN A 19 13.26 24.94 6.92
CA GLN A 19 13.00 24.49 5.55
C GLN A 19 12.20 23.18 5.49
N GLU A 20 11.98 22.51 6.61
CA GLU A 20 11.31 21.20 6.69
C GLU A 20 9.93 21.23 6.03
N ALA A 21 9.08 22.19 6.39
CA ALA A 21 7.73 22.30 5.85
C ALA A 21 7.72 22.51 4.32
N ALA A 22 8.58 23.39 3.81
CA ALA A 22 8.71 23.64 2.37
C ALA A 22 9.22 22.41 1.62
N TYR A 23 10.15 21.67 2.21
CA TYR A 23 10.67 20.43 1.64
C TYR A 23 9.57 19.38 1.49
N PHE A 24 8.83 19.07 2.55
CA PHE A 24 7.73 18.09 2.47
C PHE A 24 6.64 18.54 1.52
N LEU A 25 6.30 19.83 1.49
CA LEU A 25 5.33 20.37 0.52
C LEU A 25 5.79 20.15 -0.93
N SER A 26 7.09 20.29 -1.21
CA SER A 26 7.67 20.06 -2.54
C SER A 26 7.55 18.60 -3.01
N LYS A 27 7.47 17.64 -2.09
CA LYS A 27 7.32 16.21 -2.40
C LYS A 27 5.91 15.86 -2.87
N LYS A 28 4.95 16.76 -2.73
CA LYS A 28 3.53 16.56 -3.13
C LYS A 28 2.94 15.25 -2.62
N LEU A 29 3.26 14.90 -1.39
CA LEU A 29 2.72 13.71 -0.74
C LEU A 29 1.24 13.90 -0.43
N GLY A 30 0.46 12.85 -0.65
CA GLY A 30 -0.93 12.75 -0.20
C GLY A 30 -1.04 12.65 1.33
N PRO A 31 -2.28 12.58 1.82
CA PRO A 31 -2.52 12.44 3.26
C PRO A 31 -1.94 11.12 3.78
N GLU A 32 -1.48 11.14 5.02
CA GLU A 32 -1.17 9.92 5.76
C GLU A 32 -2.46 9.12 6.02
N PRO A 33 -2.41 7.78 5.95
CA PRO A 33 -3.58 6.92 6.07
C PRO A 33 -4.06 6.76 7.52
N THR A 34 -4.45 7.87 8.12
CA THR A 34 -5.07 7.92 9.45
C THR A 34 -6.55 8.32 9.33
N LYS A 35 -7.34 8.09 10.39
CA LYS A 35 -8.75 8.52 10.43
C LYS A 35 -8.90 10.04 10.36
N GLU A 36 -7.89 10.76 10.84
CA GLU A 36 -7.88 12.21 10.94
C GLU A 36 -7.54 12.89 9.62
N THR A 37 -6.62 12.32 8.85
CA THR A 37 -6.04 12.96 7.64
C THR A 37 -6.55 12.36 6.34
N PHE A 38 -6.74 11.04 6.26
CA PHE A 38 -7.21 10.36 5.05
C PHE A 38 -8.74 10.29 5.02
N LYS A 39 -9.37 11.28 4.38
CA LYS A 39 -10.83 11.40 4.32
C LYS A 39 -11.42 10.71 3.10
N LEU A 40 -12.55 10.03 3.27
CA LEU A 40 -13.22 9.26 2.21
C LEU A 40 -13.63 10.12 1.00
N ALA A 41 -14.24 11.28 1.22
CA ALA A 41 -14.77 12.09 0.12
C ALA A 41 -13.70 12.65 -0.83
N PRO A 42 -12.53 13.18 -0.38
CA PRO A 42 -11.42 13.51 -1.28
C PRO A 42 -10.86 12.28 -2.00
N PHE A 43 -10.72 11.14 -1.31
CA PHE A 43 -10.24 9.90 -1.91
C PHE A 43 -11.15 9.43 -3.05
N GLU A 44 -12.45 9.39 -2.83
CA GLU A 44 -13.46 9.07 -3.85
C GLU A 44 -13.39 10.01 -5.06
N ARG A 45 -13.38 11.34 -4.82
CA ARG A 45 -13.26 12.32 -5.90
C ARG A 45 -12.02 12.14 -6.78
N ASN A 46 -10.92 11.71 -6.18
CA ASN A 46 -9.69 11.47 -6.93
C ASN A 46 -9.75 10.16 -7.72
N LEU A 47 -10.33 9.10 -7.15
CA LEU A 47 -10.45 7.79 -7.82
C LEU A 47 -11.33 7.87 -9.07
N VAL A 48 -12.50 8.52 -8.98
CA VAL A 48 -13.45 8.60 -10.11
C VAL A 48 -12.94 9.42 -11.30
N LYS A 49 -11.87 10.19 -11.12
CA LYS A 49 -11.22 10.95 -12.18
C LYS A 49 -10.10 10.18 -12.90
N SER A 50 -9.77 8.97 -12.45
CA SER A 50 -8.62 8.23 -12.97
C SER A 50 -9.03 6.95 -13.67
N HIS A 51 -8.56 6.78 -14.92
CA HIS A 51 -8.72 5.54 -15.69
C HIS A 51 -7.60 4.51 -15.44
N ARG A 52 -6.64 4.83 -14.59
CA ARG A 52 -5.52 3.94 -14.25
C ARG A 52 -6.02 2.69 -13.51
N PRO A 53 -5.33 1.54 -13.65
CA PRO A 53 -5.55 0.40 -12.76
C PRO A 53 -5.47 0.83 -11.31
N ILE A 54 -6.41 0.36 -10.48
CA ILE A 54 -6.52 0.79 -9.08
C ILE A 54 -5.23 0.55 -8.29
N LYS A 55 -4.55 -0.57 -8.53
CA LYS A 55 -3.26 -0.81 -7.86
C LYS A 55 -2.21 0.24 -8.23
N SER A 56 -2.07 0.56 -9.52
CA SER A 56 -1.11 1.57 -9.97
C SER A 56 -1.41 2.94 -9.40
N TYR A 57 -2.69 3.24 -9.18
CA TYR A 57 -3.12 4.50 -8.60
C TYR A 57 -2.88 4.54 -7.08
N LEU A 58 -3.14 3.45 -6.35
CA LEU A 58 -2.84 3.34 -4.91
C LEU A 58 -1.34 3.47 -4.60
N LEU A 59 -0.47 3.08 -5.52
CA LEU A 59 0.98 3.23 -5.37
C LEU A 59 1.48 4.66 -5.59
N ASP A 60 0.61 5.55 -6.05
CA ASP A 60 0.91 6.98 -6.24
C ASP A 60 0.88 7.68 -4.88
N GLN A 61 2.06 8.08 -4.40
CA GLN A 61 2.21 8.69 -3.09
C GLN A 61 1.49 10.04 -2.95
N SER A 62 1.03 10.63 -4.05
CA SER A 62 0.19 11.84 -4.02
C SER A 62 -1.27 11.56 -3.68
N LEU A 63 -1.73 10.33 -3.84
CA LEU A 63 -3.09 9.90 -3.47
C LEU A 63 -3.19 9.57 -1.97
N VAL A 64 -2.24 8.77 -1.49
CA VAL A 64 -2.08 8.37 -0.10
C VAL A 64 -0.60 8.08 0.18
N ALA A 65 -0.04 8.70 1.19
CA ALA A 65 1.35 8.52 1.54
C ALA A 65 1.59 7.16 2.24
N GLY A 66 2.77 6.57 2.02
CA GLY A 66 3.23 5.38 2.74
C GLY A 66 2.70 4.04 2.23
N LEU A 67 1.81 4.00 1.22
CA LEU A 67 1.30 2.75 0.66
C LEU A 67 2.28 2.19 -0.38
N GLY A 68 2.98 1.12 -0.03
CA GLY A 68 3.90 0.39 -0.92
C GLY A 68 3.26 -0.85 -1.54
N ASN A 69 4.06 -1.58 -2.35
CA ASN A 69 3.58 -2.73 -3.13
C ASN A 69 2.97 -3.85 -2.27
N ILE A 70 3.57 -4.15 -1.13
CA ILE A 70 3.11 -5.19 -0.20
C ILE A 70 1.71 -4.84 0.30
N TYR A 71 1.60 -3.69 0.92
CA TYR A 71 0.33 -3.26 1.53
C TYR A 71 -0.74 -2.93 0.50
N ALA A 72 -0.38 -2.53 -0.74
CA ALA A 72 -1.36 -2.34 -1.80
C ALA A 72 -2.05 -3.65 -2.19
N ASP A 73 -1.32 -4.78 -2.28
CA ASP A 73 -1.92 -6.10 -2.54
C ASP A 73 -2.84 -6.53 -1.41
N GLU A 74 -2.41 -6.37 -0.16
CA GLU A 74 -3.18 -6.70 1.04
C GLU A 74 -4.48 -5.86 1.14
N VAL A 75 -4.39 -4.56 0.88
CA VAL A 75 -5.55 -3.66 0.87
C VAL A 75 -6.56 -4.07 -0.21
N LEU A 76 -6.10 -4.37 -1.42
CA LEU A 76 -6.96 -4.79 -2.52
C LEU A 76 -7.63 -6.13 -2.25
N TRP A 77 -6.91 -7.09 -1.66
CA TRP A 77 -7.49 -8.36 -1.25
C TRP A 77 -8.53 -8.17 -0.13
N ALA A 78 -8.22 -7.39 0.89
CA ALA A 78 -9.14 -7.12 1.98
C ALA A 78 -10.41 -6.40 1.49
N ALA A 79 -10.27 -5.47 0.56
CA ALA A 79 -11.39 -4.74 -0.06
C ALA A 79 -12.14 -5.54 -1.14
N ARG A 80 -11.63 -6.72 -1.54
CA ARG A 80 -12.17 -7.56 -2.63
C ARG A 80 -12.22 -6.85 -3.98
N VAL A 81 -11.16 -6.11 -4.30
CA VAL A 81 -11.03 -5.36 -5.56
C VAL A 81 -9.87 -5.94 -6.38
N HIS A 82 -10.15 -6.29 -7.63
CA HIS A 82 -9.11 -6.80 -8.54
C HIS A 82 -8.08 -5.70 -8.85
N PRO A 83 -6.77 -5.98 -8.84
CA PRO A 83 -5.72 -4.97 -8.98
C PRO A 83 -5.71 -4.23 -10.33
N GLU A 84 -6.22 -4.84 -11.40
CA GLU A 84 -6.33 -4.22 -12.73
C GLU A 84 -7.61 -3.43 -12.97
N ARG A 85 -8.58 -3.45 -12.06
CA ARG A 85 -9.80 -2.67 -12.26
C ARG A 85 -9.46 -1.19 -12.39
N ARG A 86 -10.14 -0.52 -13.30
CA ARG A 86 -10.00 0.93 -13.46
C ARG A 86 -10.53 1.62 -12.21
N SER A 87 -9.81 2.64 -11.76
CA SER A 87 -10.16 3.38 -10.55
C SER A 87 -11.56 4.00 -10.63
N ASP A 88 -11.94 4.55 -11.80
CA ASP A 88 -13.24 5.15 -12.07
C ASP A 88 -14.41 4.14 -12.21
N SER A 89 -14.11 2.84 -12.31
CA SER A 89 -15.12 1.79 -12.38
C SER A 89 -15.59 1.26 -11.02
N LEU A 90 -14.99 1.76 -9.95
CA LEU A 90 -15.28 1.28 -8.60
C LEU A 90 -16.59 1.88 -8.09
N ARG A 91 -17.41 1.04 -7.48
CA ARG A 91 -18.66 1.46 -6.83
C ARG A 91 -18.36 2.14 -5.48
N PRO A 92 -19.21 3.07 -5.01
CA PRO A 92 -18.99 3.77 -3.72
C PRO A 92 -18.71 2.83 -2.54
N ALA A 93 -19.38 1.68 -2.47
CA ALA A 93 -19.16 0.69 -1.42
C ALA A 93 -17.77 0.03 -1.52
N GLU A 94 -17.21 -0.13 -2.73
CA GLU A 94 -15.85 -0.65 -2.93
C GLU A 94 -14.81 0.38 -2.56
N ILE A 95 -15.06 1.65 -2.93
CA ILE A 95 -14.20 2.78 -2.55
C ILE A 95 -14.14 2.94 -1.03
N LYS A 96 -15.31 2.85 -0.37
CA LYS A 96 -15.35 2.89 1.10
C LYS A 96 -14.55 1.75 1.72
N ARG A 97 -14.68 0.51 1.22
CA ARG A 97 -13.89 -0.62 1.71
C ARG A 97 -12.39 -0.41 1.49
N LEU A 98 -11.98 0.07 0.31
CA LEU A 98 -10.57 0.39 0.04
C LEU A 98 -10.03 1.41 1.02
N HIS A 99 -10.75 2.50 1.25
CA HIS A 99 -10.39 3.54 2.21
C HIS A 99 -10.20 2.96 3.61
N ASP A 100 -11.21 2.24 4.14
CA ASP A 100 -11.19 1.70 5.48
C ASP A 100 -10.08 0.64 5.66
N GLN A 101 -9.88 -0.22 4.64
CA GLN A 101 -8.82 -1.23 4.67
C GLN A 101 -7.42 -0.62 4.55
N THR A 102 -7.26 0.47 3.82
CA THR A 102 -5.98 1.20 3.74
C THR A 102 -5.56 1.68 5.14
N ILE A 103 -6.45 2.32 5.86
CA ILE A 103 -6.18 2.78 7.24
C ILE A 103 -5.86 1.57 8.13
N ARG A 104 -6.72 0.56 8.12
CA ARG A 104 -6.58 -0.61 9.02
C ARG A 104 -5.25 -1.34 8.81
N ILE A 105 -4.92 -1.66 7.56
CA ILE A 105 -3.74 -2.48 7.24
C ILE A 105 -2.44 -1.72 7.52
N LEU A 106 -2.38 -0.42 7.20
CA LEU A 106 -1.19 0.37 7.51
C LEU A 106 -1.01 0.59 9.00
N GLN A 107 -2.09 0.80 9.75
CA GLN A 107 -2.01 0.87 11.22
C GLN A 107 -1.53 -0.45 11.83
N GLU A 108 -2.01 -1.58 11.31
CA GLU A 108 -1.54 -2.89 11.75
C GLU A 108 -0.06 -3.11 11.41
N GLY A 109 0.35 -2.71 10.20
CA GLY A 109 1.77 -2.75 9.80
C GLY A 109 2.66 -1.92 10.74
N ILE A 110 2.23 -0.73 11.13
CA ILE A 110 2.97 0.11 12.09
C ILE A 110 3.08 -0.58 13.46
N LYS A 111 1.98 -1.11 13.99
CA LYS A 111 1.99 -1.84 15.27
C LYS A 111 2.93 -3.04 15.29
N ARG A 112 3.12 -3.69 14.13
CA ARG A 112 3.97 -4.87 13.98
C ARG A 112 5.40 -4.54 13.56
N GLY A 113 5.80 -3.28 13.55
CA GLY A 113 7.15 -2.86 13.16
C GLY A 113 7.45 -2.99 11.65
N GLY A 114 6.42 -3.11 10.81
CA GLY A 114 6.56 -3.29 9.36
C GLY A 114 6.76 -4.73 8.93
N SER A 115 7.06 -4.92 7.63
CA SER A 115 7.32 -6.23 7.03
C SER A 115 8.82 -6.38 6.72
N THR A 116 9.47 -7.35 7.34
CA THR A 116 10.86 -7.74 7.04
C THR A 116 10.86 -8.92 6.07
N ILE A 117 10.83 -8.63 4.75
CA ILE A 117 10.85 -9.68 3.72
C ILE A 117 12.28 -10.10 3.34
N ARG A 118 13.26 -9.22 3.49
CA ARG A 118 14.68 -9.52 3.16
C ARG A 118 15.66 -8.96 4.19
N THR A 119 15.81 -7.66 4.26
CA THR A 119 16.92 -7.01 4.99
C THR A 119 16.49 -5.80 5.80
N TYR A 120 15.20 -5.45 5.80
CA TYR A 120 14.71 -4.31 6.56
C TYR A 120 14.76 -4.64 8.06
N LYS A 121 15.40 -3.75 8.82
CA LYS A 121 15.38 -3.77 10.28
C LYS A 121 15.00 -2.37 10.78
N ASN A 122 14.34 -2.32 11.92
CA ASN A 122 14.04 -1.05 12.57
C ASN A 122 15.30 -0.40 13.14
N THR A 123 15.17 0.79 13.71
CA THR A 123 16.30 1.52 14.32
C THR A 123 16.97 0.81 15.49
N LEU A 124 16.31 -0.19 16.07
CA LEU A 124 16.82 -1.04 17.14
C LEU A 124 17.46 -2.33 16.63
N GLY A 125 17.45 -2.57 15.30
CA GLY A 125 17.97 -3.78 14.69
C GLY A 125 17.01 -4.97 14.73
N GLU A 126 15.75 -4.76 15.10
CA GLU A 126 14.73 -5.80 15.20
C GLU A 126 13.98 -5.97 13.87
N ASP A 127 13.52 -7.18 13.61
CA ASP A 127 12.68 -7.49 12.47
C ASP A 127 11.22 -7.14 12.75
N GLY A 128 10.52 -6.59 11.76
CA GLY A 128 9.07 -6.49 11.83
C GLY A 128 8.42 -7.88 11.74
N THR A 129 7.18 -7.99 12.17
CA THR A 129 6.41 -9.25 12.19
C THR A 129 5.21 -9.24 11.26
N MET A 130 5.01 -8.18 10.47
CA MET A 130 3.84 -8.07 9.60
C MET A 130 3.83 -9.10 8.47
N GLN A 131 5.00 -9.62 8.05
CA GLN A 131 5.11 -10.67 7.03
C GLN A 131 4.36 -11.95 7.41
N ASP A 132 4.23 -12.27 8.69
CA ASP A 132 3.54 -13.48 9.19
C ASP A 132 1.99 -13.35 9.10
N PHE A 133 1.50 -12.17 8.72
CA PHE A 133 0.08 -11.82 8.64
C PHE A 133 -0.34 -11.37 7.24
N LEU A 134 0.53 -11.57 6.24
CA LEU A 134 0.20 -11.29 4.85
C LEU A 134 -0.71 -12.40 4.31
N GLU A 135 -1.74 -11.99 3.60
CA GLU A 135 -2.79 -12.88 3.10
C GLU A 135 -2.61 -13.26 1.62
N VAL A 136 -1.95 -12.39 0.87
CA VAL A 136 -1.73 -12.63 -0.57
C VAL A 136 -0.32 -12.29 -1.04
N TYR A 137 0.32 -11.29 -0.46
CA TYR A 137 1.64 -10.89 -0.94
C TYR A 137 2.70 -11.95 -0.64
N GLY A 138 3.31 -12.49 -1.69
CA GLY A 138 4.29 -13.56 -1.59
C GLY A 138 3.70 -14.97 -1.53
N CYS A 139 2.37 -15.11 -1.49
CA CYS A 139 1.65 -16.37 -1.34
C CYS A 139 1.20 -16.96 -2.70
N GLU A 140 1.88 -16.65 -3.81
CA GLU A 140 1.58 -17.22 -5.13
C GLU A 140 1.59 -18.76 -5.07
N GLY A 141 0.51 -19.39 -5.50
CA GLY A 141 0.33 -20.85 -5.45
C GLY A 141 -0.28 -21.38 -4.15
N GLU A 142 -0.36 -20.58 -3.10
CA GLU A 142 -1.00 -20.97 -1.83
C GLU A 142 -2.53 -20.79 -1.89
N LEU A 143 -3.22 -21.36 -0.91
CA LEU A 143 -4.67 -21.26 -0.81
C LEU A 143 -5.09 -19.96 -0.12
N CYS A 144 -6.02 -19.25 -0.73
CA CYS A 144 -6.64 -18.07 -0.11
C CYS A 144 -7.35 -18.45 1.19
N SER A 145 -6.99 -17.83 2.29
CA SER A 145 -7.57 -18.05 3.63
C SER A 145 -9.08 -17.84 3.68
N ARG A 146 -9.61 -16.99 2.79
CA ARG A 146 -11.05 -16.65 2.74
C ARG A 146 -11.89 -17.65 1.96
N CYS A 147 -11.39 -18.23 0.88
CA CYS A 147 -12.23 -19.01 -0.06
C CYS A 147 -11.59 -20.29 -0.59
N GLY A 148 -10.35 -20.61 -0.22
CA GLY A 148 -9.63 -21.81 -0.62
C GLY A 148 -9.18 -21.85 -2.09
N SER A 149 -9.37 -20.78 -2.87
CA SER A 149 -8.85 -20.72 -4.25
C SER A 149 -7.38 -20.33 -4.24
N THR A 150 -6.62 -20.83 -5.22
CA THR A 150 -5.19 -20.51 -5.35
C THR A 150 -4.97 -19.02 -5.59
N ILE A 151 -4.02 -18.44 -4.87
CA ILE A 151 -3.53 -17.07 -5.07
C ILE A 151 -2.72 -17.03 -6.36
N GLU A 152 -3.03 -16.04 -7.18
CA GLU A 152 -2.36 -15.81 -8.46
C GLU A 152 -1.49 -14.56 -8.41
N LYS A 153 -0.55 -14.48 -9.35
CA LYS A 153 0.31 -13.33 -9.54
C LYS A 153 0.26 -12.84 -10.97
N ILE A 154 0.06 -11.54 -11.12
CA ILE A 154 0.06 -10.83 -12.39
C ILE A 154 0.99 -9.62 -12.33
N LYS A 155 1.21 -8.95 -13.46
CA LYS A 155 1.99 -7.72 -13.53
C LYS A 155 1.07 -6.53 -13.81
N VAL A 156 0.98 -5.58 -12.88
CA VAL A 156 0.16 -4.37 -13.01
C VAL A 156 1.04 -3.14 -12.86
N GLY A 157 1.08 -2.28 -13.88
CA GLY A 157 1.90 -1.06 -13.85
C GLY A 157 3.39 -1.34 -13.60
N GLY A 158 3.92 -2.44 -14.14
CA GLY A 158 5.32 -2.84 -13.96
C GLY A 158 5.63 -3.53 -12.63
N ARG A 159 4.66 -3.67 -11.70
CA ARG A 159 4.82 -4.29 -10.38
C ARG A 159 4.15 -5.66 -10.32
N GLY A 160 4.79 -6.63 -9.67
CA GLY A 160 4.16 -7.89 -9.31
C GLY A 160 2.97 -7.66 -8.37
N SER A 161 1.85 -8.32 -8.63
CA SER A 161 0.59 -8.13 -7.93
C SER A 161 0.00 -9.48 -7.59
N HIS A 162 -0.15 -9.77 -6.31
CA HIS A 162 -0.74 -11.01 -5.82
C HIS A 162 -2.21 -10.78 -5.49
N TYR A 163 -3.07 -11.71 -5.87
CA TYR A 163 -4.51 -11.57 -5.67
C TYR A 163 -5.22 -12.92 -5.66
N CYS A 164 -6.41 -12.97 -5.10
CA CYS A 164 -7.29 -14.14 -5.19
C CYS A 164 -8.31 -13.96 -6.33
N PRO A 165 -8.30 -14.81 -7.38
CA PRO A 165 -9.16 -14.64 -8.55
C PRO A 165 -10.66 -14.82 -8.23
N LYS A 166 -11.00 -15.56 -7.16
CA LYS A 166 -12.38 -15.77 -6.73
C LYS A 166 -12.91 -14.62 -5.88
N CYS A 167 -12.08 -14.08 -4.96
CA CYS A 167 -12.48 -12.99 -4.07
C CYS A 167 -12.43 -11.61 -4.74
N GLN A 168 -11.53 -11.41 -5.70
CA GLN A 168 -11.24 -10.13 -6.36
C GLN A 168 -11.58 -10.25 -7.85
N LYS A 169 -12.86 -10.12 -8.17
CA LYS A 169 -13.32 -10.18 -9.57
C LYS A 169 -13.00 -8.90 -10.32
N LYS A 170 -12.66 -9.07 -11.60
CA LYS A 170 -12.38 -7.98 -12.56
C LYS A 170 -13.65 -7.23 -12.96
#